data_c81b71bacc5356e2bbf64adf560f8e05
#
_entry.id   c81b71bacc5356e2bbf64adf560f8e05
#
_cell.length_a   1.000
_cell.length_b   1.000
_cell.length_c   1.000
_cell.angle_alpha   90.00
_cell.angle_beta   90.00
_cell.angle_gamma   90.00
#
_symmetry.space_group_name_H-M   'P 1'
#
loop_
_entity.id
_entity.type
_entity.pdbx_description
1 polymer ?
#
loop_
_entity_poly.entity_id
_entity_poly.type
_entity_poly.pdbx_seq_one_letter_code
_entity_poly.pdbx_strand_id
1 'polypeptide(L)'
;MEKAFISWSGGKDCCLSAYRAKQQGIDLAYLLNMVTEDKRRSCSHGIGAEWIRQQAEAIGIPLLQFPTTSETYQTVFKNALKELHYDGISTGIFGDIDFEPHREWIEQVCKPAGISPVLPLGGRDQNEIIAEFHRLGFQARVIAVRADLLGQQWLGRMVDNEFLRDVTTLNKGITPCGEAGEFHTLVVDGPIFKKRMEIQDAAAEKRGGHWFWDIKKIELIEKPDGGSVCER
;
A
#
# COMPACT_ATOMS: atom_id res chain seq x y z
N MET A 1 -9.40 -8.89 -21.26
CA MET A 1 -9.19 -8.90 -19.80
C MET A 1 -9.79 -7.64 -19.23
N GLU A 2 -10.43 -7.74 -18.09
CA GLU A 2 -10.97 -6.59 -17.37
C GLU A 2 -9.82 -5.71 -16.87
N LYS A 3 -9.85 -4.42 -17.24
CA LYS A 3 -8.84 -3.46 -16.81
C LYS A 3 -9.25 -2.79 -15.51
N ALA A 4 -8.34 -2.71 -14.58
CA ALA A 4 -8.55 -2.09 -13.29
C ALA A 4 -7.43 -1.08 -12.93
N PHE A 5 -7.76 -0.13 -12.07
CA PHE A 5 -6.77 0.57 -11.27
C PHE A 5 -6.74 -0.03 -9.85
N ILE A 6 -5.68 0.25 -9.12
CA ILE A 6 -5.61 -0.03 -7.69
C ILE A 6 -5.30 1.23 -6.90
N SER A 7 -6.06 1.49 -5.83
CA SER A 7 -5.75 2.53 -4.84
C SER A 7 -4.44 2.20 -4.13
N TRP A 8 -3.43 3.06 -4.28
CA TRP A 8 -2.04 2.70 -3.98
C TRP A 8 -1.44 3.54 -2.88
N SER A 9 -1.18 2.93 -1.74
CA SER A 9 -0.46 3.52 -0.61
C SER A 9 1.02 3.10 -0.56
N GLY A 10 1.40 2.06 -1.30
CA GLY A 10 2.71 1.42 -1.24
C GLY A 10 2.87 0.41 -0.11
N GLY A 11 1.85 0.23 0.72
CA GLY A 11 1.85 -0.66 1.87
C GLY A 11 1.51 -2.11 1.53
N LYS A 12 1.56 -2.97 2.57
CA LYS A 12 1.37 -4.41 2.44
C LYS A 12 0.01 -4.80 1.87
N ASP A 13 -1.07 -4.09 2.27
CA ASP A 13 -2.44 -4.47 1.94
C ASP A 13 -2.74 -4.18 0.47
N CYS A 14 -2.36 -3.01 -0.04
CA CYS A 14 -2.51 -2.72 -1.47
C CYS A 14 -1.62 -3.64 -2.33
N CYS A 15 -0.39 -3.99 -1.90
CA CYS A 15 0.47 -4.90 -2.64
C CYS A 15 -0.11 -6.33 -2.70
N LEU A 16 -0.64 -6.84 -1.59
CA LEU A 16 -1.28 -8.15 -1.56
C LEU A 16 -2.58 -8.16 -2.37
N SER A 17 -3.37 -7.07 -2.30
CA SER A 17 -4.58 -6.90 -3.12
C SER A 17 -4.26 -6.88 -4.61
N ALA A 18 -3.18 -6.20 -5.02
CA ALA A 18 -2.69 -6.21 -6.39
C ALA A 18 -2.31 -7.63 -6.86
N TYR A 19 -1.59 -8.37 -6.03
CA TYR A 19 -1.23 -9.76 -6.32
C TYR A 19 -2.48 -10.62 -6.53
N ARG A 20 -3.45 -10.54 -5.61
CA ARG A 20 -4.70 -11.32 -5.68
C ARG A 20 -5.53 -10.97 -6.91
N ALA A 21 -5.66 -9.68 -7.25
CA ALA A 21 -6.35 -9.23 -8.45
C ALA A 21 -5.70 -9.83 -9.71
N LYS A 22 -4.36 -9.81 -9.79
CA LYS A 22 -3.63 -10.44 -10.92
C LYS A 22 -3.84 -11.95 -10.98
N GLN A 23 -3.89 -12.66 -9.84
CA GLN A 23 -4.19 -14.09 -9.80
C GLN A 23 -5.63 -14.42 -10.29
N GLN A 24 -6.55 -13.47 -10.16
CA GLN A 24 -7.92 -13.57 -10.68
C GLN A 24 -8.02 -13.18 -12.17
N GLY A 25 -6.90 -12.87 -12.83
CA GLY A 25 -6.86 -12.50 -14.24
C GLY A 25 -7.24 -11.05 -14.53
N ILE A 26 -7.27 -10.17 -13.50
CA ILE A 26 -7.52 -8.74 -13.67
C ILE A 26 -6.23 -8.05 -14.15
N ASP A 27 -6.35 -7.27 -15.21
CA ASP A 27 -5.26 -6.46 -15.75
C ASP A 27 -5.15 -5.13 -14.99
N LEU A 28 -4.12 -4.98 -14.17
CA LEU A 28 -3.85 -3.75 -13.43
C LEU A 28 -3.19 -2.72 -14.35
N ALA A 29 -3.99 -1.81 -14.90
CA ALA A 29 -3.53 -0.77 -15.81
C ALA A 29 -2.81 0.37 -15.08
N TYR A 30 -3.26 0.74 -13.88
CA TYR A 30 -2.73 1.89 -13.14
C TYR A 30 -2.67 1.65 -11.63
N LEU A 31 -1.63 2.24 -11.00
CA LEU A 31 -1.59 2.50 -9.56
C LEU A 31 -2.09 3.94 -9.35
N LEU A 32 -3.11 4.14 -8.51
CA LEU A 32 -3.67 5.46 -8.19
C LEU A 32 -3.23 5.90 -6.80
N ASN A 33 -2.44 6.96 -6.70
CA ASN A 33 -1.95 7.47 -5.42
C ASN A 33 -2.34 8.94 -5.23
N MET A 34 -2.96 9.25 -4.10
CA MET A 34 -3.25 10.62 -3.68
C MET A 34 -2.02 11.19 -2.96
N VAL A 35 -1.59 12.38 -3.36
CA VAL A 35 -0.43 13.05 -2.78
C VAL A 35 -0.82 14.40 -2.20
N THR A 36 -0.01 14.91 -1.27
CA THR A 36 -0.16 16.26 -0.72
C THR A 36 -0.10 17.31 -1.84
N GLU A 37 -0.71 18.48 -1.62
CA GLU A 37 -0.79 19.55 -2.61
C GLU A 37 0.59 19.97 -3.14
N ASP A 38 1.61 19.96 -2.29
CA ASP A 38 3.01 20.21 -2.64
C ASP A 38 3.68 19.04 -3.39
N LYS A 39 2.95 17.94 -3.63
CA LYS A 39 3.37 16.72 -4.32
C LYS A 39 4.56 15.99 -3.67
N ARG A 40 4.82 16.25 -2.40
CA ARG A 40 5.98 15.69 -1.70
C ARG A 40 5.70 14.35 -1.05
N ARG A 41 4.46 14.11 -0.59
CA ARG A 41 4.15 12.92 0.21
C ARG A 41 2.84 12.27 -0.24
N SER A 42 2.77 10.95 -0.09
CA SER A 42 1.50 10.22 -0.19
C SER A 42 0.60 10.57 1.00
N CYS A 43 -0.68 10.85 0.73
CA CYS A 43 -1.65 11.21 1.76
C CYS A 43 -1.90 10.07 2.75
N SER A 44 -1.89 8.81 2.28
CA SER A 44 -2.24 7.66 3.12
C SER A 44 -1.18 7.33 4.18
N HIS A 45 0.08 7.21 3.78
CA HIS A 45 1.16 6.74 4.66
C HIS A 45 2.21 7.80 4.97
N GLY A 46 2.09 9.02 4.43
CA GLY A 46 3.04 10.10 4.63
C GLY A 46 4.44 9.85 4.05
N ILE A 47 4.61 8.81 3.24
CA ILE A 47 5.85 8.48 2.55
C ILE A 47 6.13 9.48 1.42
N GLY A 48 7.40 9.71 1.08
CA GLY A 48 7.77 10.54 -0.06
C GLY A 48 7.14 10.06 -1.36
N ALA A 49 6.50 10.96 -2.09
CA ALA A 49 5.81 10.63 -3.34
C ALA A 49 6.76 10.05 -4.40
N GLU A 50 8.04 10.40 -4.33
CA GLU A 50 9.10 9.85 -5.17
C GLU A 50 9.35 8.36 -4.93
N TRP A 51 9.25 7.89 -3.67
CA TRP A 51 9.42 6.48 -3.32
C TRP A 51 8.28 5.62 -3.84
N ILE A 52 7.07 6.18 -3.89
CA ILE A 52 5.93 5.54 -4.55
C ILE A 52 6.15 5.45 -6.07
N ARG A 53 6.77 6.47 -6.70
CA ARG A 53 7.15 6.40 -8.12
C ARG A 53 8.19 5.31 -8.38
N GLN A 54 9.23 5.22 -7.55
CA GLN A 54 10.24 4.16 -7.65
C GLN A 54 9.62 2.77 -7.42
N GLN A 55 8.67 2.65 -6.48
CA GLN A 55 7.96 1.39 -6.27
C GLN A 55 7.14 0.99 -7.50
N ALA A 56 6.44 1.94 -8.12
CA ALA A 56 5.70 1.70 -9.37
C ALA A 56 6.63 1.27 -10.51
N GLU A 57 7.82 1.87 -10.63
CA GLU A 57 8.87 1.44 -11.56
C GLU A 57 9.33 0.02 -11.26
N ALA A 58 9.59 -0.29 -9.98
CA ALA A 58 10.02 -1.61 -9.54
C ALA A 58 8.98 -2.71 -9.85
N ILE A 59 7.71 -2.37 -9.83
CA ILE A 59 6.58 -3.28 -10.17
C ILE A 59 6.36 -3.30 -11.69
N GLY A 60 6.57 -2.18 -12.37
CA GLY A 60 6.34 -2.01 -13.80
C GLY A 60 4.88 -1.78 -14.16
N ILE A 61 4.12 -1.10 -13.29
CA ILE A 61 2.75 -0.64 -13.53
C ILE A 61 2.74 0.90 -13.51
N PRO A 62 2.11 1.57 -14.49
CA PRO A 62 2.01 3.03 -14.53
C PRO A 62 1.38 3.62 -13.27
N LEU A 63 1.94 4.72 -12.76
CA LEU A 63 1.48 5.43 -11.58
C LEU A 63 0.78 6.74 -11.96
N LEU A 64 -0.40 6.95 -11.41
CA LEU A 64 -1.11 8.23 -11.44
C LEU A 64 -1.08 8.86 -10.03
N GLN A 65 -0.56 10.08 -9.92
CA GLN A 65 -0.51 10.83 -8.65
C GLN A 65 -1.33 12.10 -8.77
N PHE A 66 -2.34 12.24 -7.90
CA PHE A 66 -3.23 13.40 -7.86
C PHE A 66 -2.98 14.23 -6.61
N PRO A 67 -2.56 15.51 -6.75
CA PRO A 67 -2.36 16.40 -5.61
C PRO A 67 -3.70 16.81 -4.98
N THR A 68 -3.74 16.84 -3.65
CA THR A 68 -4.96 17.14 -2.89
C THR A 68 -4.65 17.68 -1.49
N THR A 69 -5.65 18.29 -0.87
CA THR A 69 -5.70 18.61 0.56
C THR A 69 -6.74 17.74 1.25
N SER A 70 -6.84 17.82 2.59
CA SER A 70 -7.90 17.12 3.34
C SER A 70 -9.31 17.52 2.88
N GLU A 71 -9.52 18.81 2.56
CA GLU A 71 -10.81 19.34 2.15
C GLU A 71 -11.19 18.92 0.72
N THR A 72 -10.20 18.75 -0.16
CA THR A 72 -10.43 18.45 -1.58
C THR A 72 -10.29 16.98 -1.94
N TYR A 73 -9.81 16.14 -1.00
CA TYR A 73 -9.49 14.73 -1.24
C TYR A 73 -10.60 13.96 -1.96
N GLN A 74 -11.81 14.00 -1.42
CA GLN A 74 -12.95 13.28 -2.00
C GLN A 74 -13.30 13.78 -3.40
N THR A 75 -13.23 15.09 -3.63
CA THR A 75 -13.55 15.70 -4.93
C THR A 75 -12.51 15.31 -5.97
N VAL A 76 -11.22 15.42 -5.63
CA VAL A 76 -10.11 15.03 -6.52
C VAL A 76 -10.17 13.55 -6.84
N PHE A 77 -10.41 12.70 -5.81
CA PHE A 77 -10.53 11.26 -6.01
C PHE A 77 -11.69 10.90 -6.95
N LYS A 78 -12.88 11.47 -6.74
CA LYS A 78 -14.03 11.27 -7.64
C LYS A 78 -13.77 11.71 -9.08
N ASN A 79 -13.01 12.80 -9.28
CA ASN A 79 -12.65 13.24 -10.62
C ASN A 79 -11.65 12.27 -11.27
N ALA A 80 -10.66 11.80 -10.52
CA ALA A 80 -9.74 10.76 -11.01
C ALA A 80 -10.47 9.48 -11.42
N LEU A 81 -11.48 9.05 -10.65
CA LEU A 81 -12.31 7.90 -11.01
C LEU A 81 -13.07 8.09 -12.33
N LYS A 82 -13.60 9.30 -12.56
CA LYS A 82 -14.31 9.63 -13.83
C LYS A 82 -13.36 9.63 -15.02
N GLU A 83 -12.15 10.17 -14.86
CA GLU A 83 -11.10 10.14 -15.89
C GLU A 83 -10.73 8.68 -16.23
N LEU A 84 -10.49 7.85 -15.22
CA LEU A 84 -10.20 6.43 -15.40
C LEU A 84 -11.35 5.69 -16.09
N HIS A 85 -12.59 5.98 -15.70
CA HIS A 85 -13.76 5.38 -16.36
C HIS A 85 -13.86 5.78 -17.83
N TYR A 86 -13.60 7.04 -18.15
CA TYR A 86 -13.55 7.53 -19.53
C TYR A 86 -12.47 6.82 -20.35
N ASP A 87 -11.34 6.46 -19.75
CA ASP A 87 -10.25 5.68 -20.34
C ASP A 87 -10.54 4.16 -20.39
N GLY A 88 -11.77 3.76 -20.09
CA GLY A 88 -12.23 2.37 -20.19
C GLY A 88 -11.90 1.50 -18.98
N ILE A 89 -11.54 2.10 -17.84
CA ILE A 89 -11.37 1.38 -16.59
C ILE A 89 -12.72 1.30 -15.87
N SER A 90 -13.20 0.10 -15.59
CA SER A 90 -14.49 -0.13 -14.91
C SER A 90 -14.36 -0.71 -13.51
N THR A 91 -13.15 -1.10 -13.11
CA THR A 91 -12.89 -1.79 -11.83
C THR A 91 -11.82 -1.06 -11.04
N GLY A 92 -12.08 -0.87 -9.74
CA GLY A 92 -11.15 -0.31 -8.76
C GLY A 92 -10.82 -1.33 -7.66
N ILE A 93 -9.54 -1.60 -7.45
CA ILE A 93 -9.06 -2.50 -6.39
C ILE A 93 -8.68 -1.66 -5.17
N PHE A 94 -9.09 -2.13 -3.98
CA PHE A 94 -8.81 -1.47 -2.70
C PHE A 94 -8.23 -2.45 -1.70
N GLY A 95 -7.30 -1.97 -0.87
CA GLY A 95 -6.58 -2.79 0.11
C GLY A 95 -7.24 -2.84 1.49
N ASP A 96 -8.44 -2.29 1.64
CA ASP A 96 -9.16 -2.21 2.92
C ASP A 96 -9.62 -3.61 3.37
N ILE A 97 -9.56 -3.86 4.68
CA ILE A 97 -9.79 -5.18 5.27
C ILE A 97 -11.15 -5.23 5.98
N ASP A 98 -11.28 -4.56 7.13
CA ASP A 98 -12.43 -4.71 8.04
C ASP A 98 -12.97 -3.39 8.61
N PHE A 99 -12.47 -2.23 8.14
CA PHE A 99 -12.94 -0.93 8.58
C PHE A 99 -14.16 -0.46 7.76
N GLU A 100 -15.37 -0.75 8.25
CA GLU A 100 -16.63 -0.50 7.56
C GLU A 100 -16.81 0.94 7.04
N PRO A 101 -16.43 2.03 7.77
CA PRO A 101 -16.56 3.39 7.23
C PRO A 101 -15.76 3.62 5.95
N HIS A 102 -14.61 2.97 5.77
CA HIS A 102 -13.85 3.06 4.51
C HIS A 102 -14.56 2.33 3.37
N ARG A 103 -15.12 1.16 3.65
CA ARG A 103 -15.89 0.40 2.66
C ARG A 103 -17.09 1.20 2.16
N GLU A 104 -17.88 1.79 3.08
CA GLU A 104 -19.00 2.64 2.72
C GLU A 104 -18.55 3.84 1.87
N TRP A 105 -17.44 4.48 2.25
CA TRP A 105 -16.88 5.58 1.48
C TRP A 105 -16.45 5.14 0.07
N ILE A 106 -15.77 4.00 -0.07
CA ILE A 106 -15.37 3.44 -1.36
C ILE A 106 -16.59 3.24 -2.26
N GLU A 107 -17.66 2.64 -1.75
CA GLU A 107 -18.90 2.43 -2.50
C GLU A 107 -19.54 3.76 -2.92
N GLN A 108 -19.56 4.75 -2.03
CA GLN A 108 -20.10 6.09 -2.32
C GLN A 108 -19.33 6.86 -3.39
N VAL A 109 -18.01 6.68 -3.49
CA VAL A 109 -17.20 7.39 -4.49
C VAL A 109 -17.14 6.65 -5.83
N CYS A 110 -17.15 5.32 -5.80
CA CYS A 110 -17.05 4.47 -6.99
C CYS A 110 -18.37 4.43 -7.79
N LYS A 111 -19.50 4.23 -7.12
CA LYS A 111 -20.82 4.07 -7.78
C LYS A 111 -21.17 5.20 -8.74
N PRO A 112 -21.06 6.50 -8.38
CA PRO A 112 -21.37 7.60 -9.30
C PRO A 112 -20.39 7.73 -10.46
N ALA A 113 -19.19 7.16 -10.35
CA ALA A 113 -18.17 7.17 -11.39
C ALA A 113 -18.28 5.97 -12.35
N GLY A 114 -19.22 5.05 -12.13
CA GLY A 114 -19.33 3.82 -12.92
C GLY A 114 -18.19 2.82 -12.66
N ILE A 115 -17.55 2.89 -11.51
CA ILE A 115 -16.48 1.99 -11.10
C ILE A 115 -17.04 0.91 -10.16
N SER A 116 -16.72 -0.33 -10.41
CA SER A 116 -17.01 -1.47 -9.53
C SER A 116 -15.87 -1.66 -8.53
N PRO A 117 -16.07 -1.45 -7.23
CA PRO A 117 -15.03 -1.67 -6.24
C PRO A 117 -14.85 -3.17 -5.94
N VAL A 118 -13.60 -3.60 -5.85
CA VAL A 118 -13.19 -4.95 -5.43
C VAL A 118 -12.23 -4.82 -4.26
N LEU A 119 -12.56 -5.50 -3.16
CA LEU A 119 -11.77 -5.53 -1.93
C LEU A 119 -11.27 -6.96 -1.69
N PRO A 120 -10.11 -7.37 -2.24
CA PRO A 120 -9.65 -8.75 -2.18
C PRO A 120 -9.33 -9.26 -0.77
N LEU A 121 -9.16 -8.34 0.19
CA LEU A 121 -8.87 -8.63 1.60
C LEU A 121 -10.09 -8.41 2.50
N GLY A 122 -11.19 -7.87 1.97
CA GLY A 122 -12.37 -7.48 2.74
C GLY A 122 -12.95 -8.61 3.58
N GLY A 123 -13.11 -8.37 4.89
CA GLY A 123 -13.70 -9.31 5.84
C GLY A 123 -12.84 -10.54 6.18
N ARG A 124 -11.56 -10.55 5.80
CA ARG A 124 -10.64 -11.65 6.12
C ARG A 124 -9.96 -11.45 7.47
N ASP A 125 -9.60 -12.54 8.11
CA ASP A 125 -8.79 -12.52 9.34
C ASP A 125 -7.41 -11.91 9.08
N GLN A 126 -7.02 -10.93 9.89
CA GLN A 126 -5.77 -10.19 9.72
C GLN A 126 -4.52 -11.06 9.91
N ASN A 127 -4.57 -12.09 10.76
CA ASN A 127 -3.44 -13.02 10.93
C ASN A 127 -3.26 -13.88 9.68
N GLU A 128 -4.37 -14.31 9.06
CA GLU A 128 -4.32 -15.05 7.79
C GLU A 128 -3.74 -14.17 6.65
N ILE A 129 -4.10 -12.88 6.60
CA ILE A 129 -3.58 -11.91 5.62
C ILE A 129 -2.06 -11.79 5.77
N ILE A 130 -1.57 -11.59 6.99
CA ILE A 130 -0.13 -11.48 7.25
C ILE A 130 0.60 -12.80 6.95
N ALA A 131 0.04 -13.93 7.35
CA ALA A 131 0.62 -15.24 7.06
C ALA A 131 0.72 -15.49 5.54
N GLU A 132 -0.31 -15.11 4.78
CA GLU A 132 -0.28 -15.16 3.32
C GLU A 132 0.76 -14.23 2.72
N PHE A 133 0.84 -12.99 3.19
CA PHE A 133 1.81 -12.00 2.76
C PHE A 133 3.26 -12.55 2.89
N HIS A 134 3.58 -13.15 4.03
CA HIS A 134 4.89 -13.78 4.26
C HIS A 134 5.12 -15.01 3.39
N ARG A 135 4.14 -15.90 3.31
CA ARG A 135 4.25 -17.14 2.50
C ARG A 135 4.48 -16.85 1.02
N LEU A 136 3.94 -15.75 0.51
CA LEU A 136 4.15 -15.29 -0.86
C LEU A 136 5.51 -14.60 -1.08
N GLY A 137 6.29 -14.39 -0.01
CA GLY A 137 7.63 -13.79 -0.10
C GLY A 137 7.62 -12.27 -0.21
N PHE A 138 6.53 -11.60 0.13
CA PHE A 138 6.53 -10.15 0.26
C PHE A 138 7.41 -9.69 1.43
N GLN A 139 8.09 -8.57 1.25
CA GLN A 139 8.90 -7.92 2.27
C GLN A 139 8.44 -6.48 2.46
N ALA A 140 8.10 -6.11 3.70
CA ALA A 140 7.65 -4.76 4.05
C ALA A 140 8.46 -4.20 5.22
N ARG A 141 8.74 -2.90 5.17
CA ARG A 141 9.35 -2.13 6.26
C ARG A 141 8.31 -1.25 6.93
N VAL A 142 8.38 -1.13 8.24
CA VAL A 142 7.58 -0.16 9.01
C VAL A 142 8.11 1.24 8.73
N ILE A 143 7.26 2.12 8.20
CA ILE A 143 7.65 3.47 7.79
C ILE A 143 6.99 4.58 8.63
N ALA A 144 5.93 4.27 9.33
CA ALA A 144 5.30 5.18 10.27
C ALA A 144 4.65 4.41 11.40
N VAL A 145 4.63 5.01 12.59
CA VAL A 145 3.95 4.45 13.77
C VAL A 145 3.29 5.57 14.58
N ARG A 146 2.16 5.28 15.19
CA ARG A 146 1.53 6.18 16.16
C ARG A 146 2.43 6.30 17.40
N ALA A 147 2.80 7.54 17.76
CA ALA A 147 3.78 7.80 18.82
C ALA A 147 3.26 7.49 20.25
N ASP A 148 1.94 7.40 20.43
CA ASP A 148 1.29 6.98 21.68
C ASP A 148 1.32 5.46 21.88
N LEU A 149 1.48 4.70 20.80
CA LEU A 149 1.53 3.22 20.82
C LEU A 149 2.96 2.70 20.69
N LEU A 150 3.71 3.20 19.73
CA LEU A 150 5.02 2.68 19.33
C LEU A 150 6.06 3.81 19.27
N GLY A 151 7.26 3.53 19.75
CA GLY A 151 8.38 4.47 19.67
C GLY A 151 9.13 4.39 18.34
N GLN A 152 10.09 5.30 18.14
CA GLN A 152 10.90 5.37 16.93
C GLN A 152 11.72 4.09 16.62
N GLN A 153 12.00 3.26 17.63
CA GLN A 153 12.73 1.99 17.46
C GLN A 153 11.99 0.95 16.61
N TRP A 154 10.71 1.18 16.33
CA TRP A 154 9.92 0.33 15.45
C TRP A 154 10.07 0.67 13.98
N LEU A 155 10.58 1.86 13.67
CA LEU A 155 10.82 2.30 12.30
C LEU A 155 11.91 1.46 11.63
N GLY A 156 11.75 1.17 10.36
CA GLY A 156 12.65 0.37 9.54
C GLY A 156 12.65 -1.13 9.83
N ARG A 157 11.93 -1.60 10.87
CA ARG A 157 11.80 -3.03 11.12
C ARG A 157 11.09 -3.73 9.96
N MET A 158 11.53 -4.94 9.67
CA MET A 158 10.79 -5.83 8.78
C MET A 158 9.47 -6.24 9.44
N VAL A 159 8.39 -6.25 8.69
CA VAL A 159 7.12 -6.82 9.14
C VAL A 159 7.21 -8.33 8.97
N ASP A 160 7.75 -9.01 9.94
CA ASP A 160 7.98 -10.44 10.00
C ASP A 160 7.32 -11.06 11.26
N ASN A 161 7.52 -12.35 11.48
CA ASN A 161 6.97 -13.06 12.64
C ASN A 161 7.51 -12.53 13.98
N GLU A 162 8.74 -11.99 14.01
CA GLU A 162 9.31 -11.39 15.21
C GLU A 162 8.61 -10.07 15.52
N PHE A 163 8.45 -9.19 14.51
CA PHE A 163 7.70 -7.96 14.63
C PHE A 163 6.29 -8.23 15.18
N LEU A 164 5.57 -9.20 14.61
CA LEU A 164 4.19 -9.52 15.02
C LEU A 164 4.13 -10.00 16.48
N ARG A 165 5.06 -10.87 16.91
CA ARG A 165 5.14 -11.30 18.30
C ARG A 165 5.39 -10.12 19.24
N ASP A 166 6.36 -9.28 18.91
CA ASP A 166 6.72 -8.13 19.73
C ASP A 166 5.56 -7.14 19.87
N VAL A 167 4.88 -6.83 18.76
CA VAL A 167 3.71 -5.93 18.76
C VAL A 167 2.59 -6.50 19.62
N THR A 168 2.31 -7.81 19.50
CA THR A 168 1.27 -8.50 20.28
C THR A 168 1.59 -8.49 21.78
N THR A 169 2.87 -8.68 22.16
CA THR A 169 3.28 -8.71 23.57
C THR A 169 3.14 -7.35 24.27
N LEU A 170 3.09 -6.24 23.52
CA LEU A 170 2.86 -4.91 24.09
C LEU A 170 1.46 -4.77 24.73
N ASN A 171 0.50 -5.59 24.34
CA ASN A 171 -0.89 -5.55 24.81
C ASN A 171 -1.55 -4.16 24.74
N LYS A 172 -1.27 -3.43 23.63
CA LYS A 172 -1.77 -2.07 23.38
C LYS A 172 -2.91 -2.01 22.37
N GLY A 173 -3.52 -3.15 22.06
CA GLY A 173 -4.61 -3.22 21.08
C GLY A 173 -4.16 -2.97 19.64
N ILE A 174 -2.87 -3.18 19.33
CA ILE A 174 -2.34 -3.04 17.98
C ILE A 174 -2.77 -4.25 17.16
N THR A 175 -3.43 -3.98 16.03
CA THR A 175 -3.92 -5.03 15.15
C THR A 175 -2.80 -5.63 14.28
N PRO A 176 -2.88 -6.90 13.87
CA PRO A 176 -1.84 -7.55 13.07
C PRO A 176 -1.52 -6.81 11.76
N CYS A 177 -2.53 -6.21 11.14
CA CYS A 177 -2.36 -5.44 9.91
C CYS A 177 -2.16 -3.94 10.13
N GLY A 178 -2.28 -3.40 11.36
CA GLY A 178 -2.21 -1.97 11.60
C GLY A 178 -3.41 -1.21 11.02
N GLU A 179 -4.59 -1.87 10.96
CA GLU A 179 -5.79 -1.37 10.25
C GLU A 179 -6.40 -0.11 10.90
N ALA A 180 -6.19 0.08 12.21
CA ALA A 180 -6.60 1.31 12.90
C ALA A 180 -5.51 2.42 12.85
N GLY A 181 -4.55 2.31 11.94
CA GLY A 181 -3.49 3.29 11.73
C GLY A 181 -2.36 3.25 12.77
N GLU A 182 -2.20 2.11 13.47
CA GLU A 182 -1.17 1.94 14.50
C GLU A 182 0.23 1.99 13.92
N PHE A 183 0.40 1.40 12.72
CA PHE A 183 1.62 1.46 11.94
C PHE A 183 1.33 1.41 10.44
N HIS A 184 2.21 2.00 9.65
CA HIS A 184 2.17 1.96 8.19
C HIS A 184 3.44 1.33 7.63
N THR A 185 3.32 0.75 6.43
CA THR A 185 4.39 -0.02 5.81
C THR A 185 4.70 0.46 4.40
N LEU A 186 5.93 0.20 3.94
CA LEU A 186 6.34 0.22 2.55
C LEU A 186 6.81 -1.17 2.17
N VAL A 187 6.21 -1.73 1.13
CA VAL A 187 6.68 -3.00 0.54
C VAL A 187 7.90 -2.71 -0.32
N VAL A 188 8.96 -3.46 -0.07
CA VAL A 188 10.26 -3.27 -0.74
C VAL A 188 10.58 -4.42 -1.70
N ASP A 189 9.90 -5.57 -1.57
CA ASP A 189 10.03 -6.72 -2.46
C ASP A 189 8.80 -7.63 -2.38
N GLY A 190 8.63 -8.47 -3.40
CA GLY A 190 7.55 -9.46 -3.45
C GLY A 190 7.31 -9.99 -4.87
N PRO A 191 6.33 -10.88 -5.05
CA PRO A 191 6.10 -11.57 -6.32
C PRO A 191 5.64 -10.67 -7.47
N ILE A 192 5.10 -9.47 -7.19
CA ILE A 192 4.71 -8.49 -8.22
C ILE A 192 5.84 -7.54 -8.62
N PHE A 193 6.96 -7.58 -7.91
CA PHE A 193 8.11 -6.71 -8.14
C PHE A 193 9.08 -7.32 -9.17
N LYS A 194 9.47 -6.54 -10.18
CA LYS A 194 10.53 -6.87 -11.14
C LYS A 194 11.91 -6.53 -10.57
N LYS A 195 11.99 -5.45 -9.76
CA LYS A 195 13.20 -5.00 -9.06
C LYS A 195 12.93 -4.95 -7.56
N ARG A 196 13.95 -5.19 -6.73
CA ARG A 196 13.89 -4.99 -5.28
C ARG A 196 14.25 -3.54 -4.94
N MET A 197 13.56 -2.96 -3.98
CA MET A 197 13.89 -1.64 -3.42
C MET A 197 14.79 -1.82 -2.20
N GLU A 198 15.97 -1.24 -2.21
CA GLU A 198 16.89 -1.26 -1.08
C GLU A 198 17.00 0.14 -0.47
N ILE A 199 16.54 0.29 0.79
CA ILE A 199 16.59 1.56 1.50
C ILE A 199 18.00 1.74 2.05
N GLN A 200 18.73 2.72 1.52
CA GLN A 200 20.14 2.98 1.82
C GLN A 200 20.31 4.00 2.98
N ASP A 201 19.38 4.95 3.08
CA ASP A 201 19.45 6.00 4.08
C ASP A 201 18.04 6.46 4.48
N ALA A 202 17.83 6.61 5.80
CA ALA A 202 16.60 7.10 6.36
C ALA A 202 16.81 7.61 7.79
N ALA A 203 16.00 8.56 8.22
CA ALA A 203 16.04 9.14 9.56
C ALA A 203 14.67 9.10 10.24
N ALA A 204 14.66 8.99 11.57
CA ALA A 204 13.42 9.11 12.33
C ALA A 204 13.00 10.58 12.45
N GLU A 205 11.75 10.89 12.11
CA GLU A 205 11.15 12.20 12.24
C GLU A 205 9.81 12.11 12.96
N LYS A 206 9.56 12.99 13.93
CA LYS A 206 8.26 13.07 14.63
C LYS A 206 7.43 14.23 14.11
N ARG A 207 6.20 13.97 13.67
CA ARG A 207 5.23 15.00 13.22
C ARG A 207 3.79 14.49 13.35
N GLY A 208 2.88 15.38 13.68
CA GLY A 208 1.45 15.06 13.74
C GLY A 208 1.06 13.86 14.63
N GLY A 209 1.77 13.64 15.74
CA GLY A 209 1.49 12.50 16.63
C GLY A 209 2.03 11.15 16.16
N HIS A 210 2.80 11.12 15.09
CA HIS A 210 3.44 9.91 14.53
C HIS A 210 4.96 10.05 14.47
N TRP A 211 5.64 8.92 14.55
CA TRP A 211 7.01 8.77 14.11
C TRP A 211 7.02 8.28 12.67
N PHE A 212 7.85 8.91 11.84
CA PHE A 212 8.05 8.55 10.42
C PHE A 212 9.49 8.13 10.18
N TRP A 213 9.68 7.11 9.37
CA TRP A 213 10.97 6.76 8.81
C TRP A 213 11.15 7.55 7.51
N ASP A 214 11.74 8.75 7.63
CA ASP A 214 11.92 9.68 6.53
C ASP A 214 13.08 9.20 5.64
N ILE A 215 12.72 8.45 4.61
CA ILE A 215 13.65 7.82 3.67
C ILE A 215 14.31 8.92 2.85
N LYS A 216 15.65 8.85 2.73
CA LYS A 216 16.49 9.81 2.01
C LYS A 216 17.02 9.23 0.70
N LYS A 217 17.22 7.91 0.65
CA LYS A 217 17.76 7.24 -0.51
C LYS A 217 17.24 5.80 -0.62
N ILE A 218 16.76 5.45 -1.81
CA ILE A 218 16.44 4.07 -2.21
C ILE A 218 17.24 3.75 -3.48
N GLU A 219 17.67 2.52 -3.60
CA GLU A 219 18.28 1.95 -4.79
C GLU A 219 17.40 0.81 -5.33
N LEU A 220 17.20 0.79 -6.65
CA LEU A 220 16.49 -0.30 -7.31
C LEU A 220 17.50 -1.37 -7.75
N ILE A 221 17.36 -2.56 -7.20
CA ILE A 221 18.24 -3.71 -7.49
C ILE A 221 17.52 -4.68 -8.41
N GLU A 222 18.15 -5.02 -9.54
CA GLU A 222 17.62 -6.04 -10.43
C GLU A 222 17.50 -7.38 -9.68
N LYS A 223 16.38 -8.04 -9.87
CA LYS A 223 16.21 -9.41 -9.36
C LYS A 223 16.91 -10.35 -10.34
N PRO A 224 17.63 -11.37 -9.84
CA PRO A 224 18.14 -12.39 -10.74
C PRO A 224 16.97 -12.93 -11.54
N ASP A 225 17.15 -13.04 -12.86
CA ASP A 225 16.14 -13.59 -13.75
C ASP A 225 15.61 -14.88 -13.13
N GLY A 226 14.31 -14.91 -12.85
CA GLY A 226 13.65 -16.06 -12.27
C GLY A 226 13.80 -17.25 -13.22
N GLY A 227 14.86 -17.98 -13.06
CA GLY A 227 14.96 -19.32 -13.63
C GLY A 227 13.69 -20.05 -13.25
N SER A 228 12.93 -20.50 -14.23
CA SER A 228 11.72 -21.28 -14.05
C SER A 228 11.95 -22.29 -12.92
N VAL A 229 11.26 -22.09 -11.80
CA VAL A 229 11.16 -23.15 -10.79
C VAL A 229 10.44 -24.28 -11.50
N CYS A 230 11.24 -25.25 -11.94
CA CYS A 230 10.74 -26.49 -12.50
C CYS A 230 9.86 -27.12 -11.42
N GLU A 231 8.56 -27.18 -11.65
CA GLU A 231 7.63 -27.99 -10.86
C GLU A 231 8.17 -29.41 -10.81
N ARG A 232 8.47 -29.89 -9.59
CA ARG A 232 8.62 -31.31 -9.30
C ARG A 232 7.54 -31.73 -8.33
#